data_29afb7c96c5176b8788b8e629b566774
#
_entry.id   29afb7c96c5176b8788b8e629b566774
#
_cell.length_a   1.000
_cell.length_b   1.000
_cell.length_c   1.000
_cell.angle_alpha   90.00
_cell.angle_beta   90.00
_cell.angle_gamma   90.00
#
_symmetry.space_group_name_H-M   'P 1'
#
loop_
_entity.id
_entity.type
_entity.pdbx_description
1 polymer ?
#
loop_
_entity_poly.entity_id
_entity_poly.type
_entity_poly.pdbx_seq_one_letter_code
_entity_poly.pdbx_strand_id
1 'polypeptide(L)'
;YWFLSDREACLVRCTVNDFKVERRIPFSMFGNLPIEGLARMVYDKRNDCSYLCLNNSFARIAADSTGLYKSREQPSLWISGFSAFNEQTGERLQLPVSGDDEIAPAFNNVGISLAYPVYNDFAFHVRYRLEGLSGKWIEGLPDLQKDFTRLPFGSYRFRAEVYDDGGVVAAVELPFRILRPWYLSYVAIAVYALSGLAFLLGLLYGVYVYTKKKKDAVIDRQRAHHKAEIEQQEKKIMALEKEQ
;
A
#
# COMPACT_ATOMS: atom_id res chain seq x y z
N TYR A 1 -50.66 6.69 7.50
CA TYR A 1 -50.25 7.42 6.27
C TYR A 1 -48.87 7.04 5.88
N TRP A 2 -48.63 6.96 4.55
CA TRP A 2 -47.28 6.78 4.02
C TRP A 2 -46.72 8.12 3.61
N PHE A 3 -45.48 8.40 4.05
CA PHE A 3 -44.67 9.53 3.62
C PHE A 3 -43.52 8.99 2.80
N LEU A 4 -43.29 9.57 1.65
CA LEU A 4 -42.20 9.19 0.75
C LEU A 4 -41.17 10.30 0.75
N SER A 5 -39.93 9.98 1.03
CA SER A 5 -38.74 10.83 0.85
C SER A 5 -37.95 10.34 -0.36
N ASP A 6 -36.84 10.98 -0.68
CA ASP A 6 -35.98 10.56 -1.79
C ASP A 6 -35.30 9.21 -1.54
N ARG A 7 -35.23 8.76 -0.29
CA ARG A 7 -34.48 7.57 0.10
C ARG A 7 -35.29 6.48 0.79
N GLU A 8 -36.42 6.83 1.38
CA GLU A 8 -37.24 5.90 2.18
C GLU A 8 -38.73 6.19 2.13
N ALA A 9 -39.54 5.16 2.36
CA ALA A 9 -40.96 5.27 2.65
C ALA A 9 -41.16 5.08 4.16
N CYS A 10 -41.90 6.02 4.77
CA CYS A 10 -42.23 6.00 6.19
C CYS A 10 -43.72 5.77 6.40
N LEU A 11 -44.08 4.72 7.14
CA LEU A 11 -45.44 4.56 7.64
C LEU A 11 -45.58 5.32 8.95
N VAL A 12 -46.45 6.30 8.96
CA VAL A 12 -46.68 7.18 10.11
C VAL A 12 -48.10 7.02 10.58
N ARG A 13 -48.27 6.71 11.85
CA ARG A 13 -49.58 6.79 12.51
C ARG A 13 -49.78 8.21 13.01
N CYS A 14 -50.81 8.86 12.47
CA CYS A 14 -51.19 10.18 12.88
C CYS A 14 -52.39 10.07 13.84
N THR A 15 -52.28 10.60 15.03
CA THR A 15 -53.37 10.83 15.97
C THR A 15 -53.60 12.34 16.07
N VAL A 16 -54.69 12.77 16.72
CA VAL A 16 -55.06 14.19 16.78
C VAL A 16 -53.93 15.08 17.35
N ASN A 17 -53.11 14.53 18.22
CA ASN A 17 -52.05 15.28 18.90
C ASN A 17 -50.63 14.69 18.76
N ASP A 18 -50.42 13.61 17.97
CA ASP A 18 -49.14 12.95 17.88
C ASP A 18 -48.89 12.28 16.51
N PHE A 19 -47.61 12.26 16.10
CA PHE A 19 -47.13 11.60 14.89
C PHE A 19 -46.09 10.56 15.30
N LYS A 20 -46.43 9.30 15.15
CA LYS A 20 -45.49 8.22 15.45
C LYS A 20 -45.10 7.49 14.17
N VAL A 21 -43.80 7.45 13.87
CA VAL A 21 -43.26 6.63 12.78
C VAL A 21 -43.33 5.17 13.21
N GLU A 22 -44.12 4.37 12.55
CA GLU A 22 -44.29 2.94 12.83
C GLU A 22 -43.28 2.12 12.07
N ARG A 23 -42.93 2.51 10.84
CA ARG A 23 -42.03 1.78 9.99
C ARG A 23 -41.30 2.71 9.05
N ARG A 24 -40.03 2.41 8.84
CA ARG A 24 -39.20 3.01 7.78
C ARG A 24 -38.72 1.92 6.83
N ILE A 25 -38.85 2.16 5.55
CA ILE A 25 -38.49 1.21 4.50
C ILE A 25 -37.58 1.95 3.53
N PRO A 26 -36.24 1.74 3.61
CA PRO A 26 -35.34 2.36 2.67
C PRO A 26 -35.53 1.78 1.27
N PHE A 27 -35.47 2.61 0.25
CA PHE A 27 -35.67 2.19 -1.14
C PHE A 27 -34.54 1.25 -1.61
N SER A 28 -33.39 1.31 -0.99
CA SER A 28 -32.29 0.36 -1.22
C SER A 28 -32.70 -1.09 -1.11
N MET A 29 -33.72 -1.40 -0.32
CA MET A 29 -34.25 -2.76 -0.18
C MET A 29 -34.94 -3.31 -1.42
N PHE A 30 -35.48 -2.47 -2.26
CA PHE A 30 -36.20 -2.89 -3.45
C PHE A 30 -35.25 -3.11 -4.65
N GLY A 31 -33.99 -2.74 -4.53
CA GLY A 31 -33.02 -2.83 -5.63
C GLY A 31 -33.33 -1.88 -6.80
N ASN A 32 -34.25 -0.95 -6.60
CA ASN A 32 -34.67 0.03 -7.61
C ASN A 32 -35.27 1.26 -6.92
N LEU A 33 -35.11 2.42 -7.53
CA LEU A 33 -35.63 3.69 -7.00
C LEU A 33 -37.04 3.97 -7.50
N PRO A 34 -37.87 4.71 -6.75
CA PRO A 34 -39.06 5.32 -7.27
C PRO A 34 -38.69 6.30 -8.39
N ILE A 35 -39.63 6.49 -9.33
CA ILE A 35 -39.48 7.51 -10.39
C ILE A 35 -39.43 8.88 -9.71
N GLU A 36 -38.36 9.64 -9.97
CA GLU A 36 -38.15 10.97 -9.41
C GLU A 36 -39.36 11.87 -9.71
N GLY A 37 -39.91 12.51 -8.69
CA GLY A 37 -41.13 13.35 -8.79
C GLY A 37 -42.43 12.59 -8.99
N LEU A 38 -42.44 11.27 -9.16
CA LEU A 38 -43.63 10.43 -9.38
C LEU A 38 -43.76 9.30 -8.35
N ALA A 39 -43.05 9.36 -7.25
CA ALA A 39 -43.17 8.35 -6.19
C ALA A 39 -44.63 8.27 -5.71
N ARG A 40 -45.29 7.16 -5.99
CA ARG A 40 -46.67 6.92 -5.62
C ARG A 40 -46.79 5.63 -4.85
N MET A 41 -47.60 5.67 -3.80
CA MET A 41 -47.98 4.49 -3.05
C MET A 41 -49.48 4.33 -3.08
N VAL A 42 -49.96 3.14 -3.42
CA VAL A 42 -51.38 2.80 -3.50
C VAL A 42 -51.65 1.72 -2.47
N TYR A 43 -52.65 1.95 -1.62
CA TYR A 43 -53.08 0.97 -0.63
C TYR A 43 -54.26 0.14 -1.21
N ASP A 44 -54.07 -1.18 -1.22
CA ASP A 44 -55.10 -2.14 -1.55
C ASP A 44 -55.81 -2.64 -0.28
N LYS A 45 -57.01 -2.15 -0.06
CA LYS A 45 -57.81 -2.48 1.11
C LYS A 45 -58.25 -3.96 1.13
N ARG A 46 -58.33 -4.63 -0.03
CA ARG A 46 -58.80 -6.02 -0.11
C ARG A 46 -57.71 -7.00 0.37
N ASN A 47 -56.48 -6.72 0.00
CA ASN A 47 -55.33 -7.58 0.29
C ASN A 47 -54.49 -7.05 1.45
N ASP A 48 -54.91 -5.96 2.08
CA ASP A 48 -54.20 -5.27 3.16
C ASP A 48 -52.71 -5.08 2.84
N CYS A 49 -52.43 -4.56 1.66
CA CYS A 49 -51.05 -4.31 1.23
C CYS A 49 -50.93 -2.97 0.53
N SER A 50 -49.74 -2.39 0.54
CA SER A 50 -49.44 -1.18 -0.18
C SER A 50 -48.50 -1.50 -1.34
N TYR A 51 -48.73 -0.89 -2.48
CA TYR A 51 -47.88 -0.97 -3.66
C TYR A 51 -47.11 0.33 -3.84
N LEU A 52 -45.81 0.24 -3.87
CA LEU A 52 -44.91 1.36 -4.22
C LEU A 52 -44.52 1.21 -5.68
N CYS A 53 -44.72 2.25 -6.47
CA CYS A 53 -44.29 2.30 -7.86
C CYS A 53 -42.77 2.61 -7.89
N LEU A 54 -42.02 1.76 -8.50
CA LEU A 54 -40.58 1.91 -8.78
C LEU A 54 -40.35 2.16 -10.27
N ASN A 55 -39.16 2.49 -10.69
CA ASN A 55 -38.85 2.84 -12.08
C ASN A 55 -39.31 1.74 -13.07
N ASN A 56 -38.97 0.47 -12.81
CA ASN A 56 -39.26 -0.66 -13.70
C ASN A 56 -40.10 -1.76 -13.02
N SER A 57 -40.67 -1.54 -11.84
CA SER A 57 -41.32 -2.58 -11.05
C SER A 57 -42.26 -1.99 -10.00
N PHE A 58 -42.95 -2.89 -9.28
CA PHE A 58 -43.74 -2.53 -8.11
C PHE A 58 -43.23 -3.27 -6.89
N ALA A 59 -43.07 -2.57 -5.78
CA ALA A 59 -42.84 -3.20 -4.49
C ALA A 59 -44.16 -3.40 -3.76
N ARG A 60 -44.48 -4.64 -3.40
CA ARG A 60 -45.60 -4.99 -2.54
C ARG A 60 -45.21 -5.02 -1.10
N ILE A 61 -45.83 -4.22 -0.27
CA ILE A 61 -45.58 -4.10 1.17
C ILE A 61 -46.83 -4.59 1.87
N ALA A 62 -46.80 -5.78 2.45
CA ALA A 62 -47.91 -6.34 3.22
C ALA A 62 -47.95 -5.70 4.64
N ALA A 63 -49.18 -5.50 5.16
CA ALA A 63 -49.36 -4.91 6.50
C ALA A 63 -48.73 -5.81 7.60
N ASP A 64 -48.83 -7.15 7.45
CA ASP A 64 -48.31 -8.14 8.39
C ASP A 64 -46.82 -8.42 8.28
N SER A 65 -46.15 -7.79 7.36
CA SER A 65 -44.71 -8.02 7.18
C SER A 65 -43.87 -7.46 8.33
N THR A 66 -44.29 -7.76 9.57
CA THR A 66 -43.48 -7.55 10.77
C THR A 66 -42.28 -8.55 10.72
N GLY A 67 -41.20 -8.15 10.13
CA GLY A 67 -39.94 -8.88 10.25
C GLY A 67 -39.55 -9.77 9.09
N LEU A 68 -40.14 -9.69 7.92
CA LEU A 68 -39.61 -10.30 6.72
C LEU A 68 -38.66 -9.37 5.95
N TYR A 69 -37.76 -8.72 6.67
CA TYR A 69 -36.44 -8.52 6.12
C TYR A 69 -35.68 -9.84 6.28
N LYS A 70 -36.01 -10.82 5.45
CA LYS A 70 -35.02 -11.82 5.16
C LYS A 70 -33.83 -11.01 4.68
N SER A 71 -32.82 -10.91 5.55
CA SER A 71 -31.57 -10.31 5.21
C SER A 71 -31.19 -10.92 3.87
N ARG A 72 -31.38 -10.20 2.79
CA ARG A 72 -30.77 -10.56 1.52
C ARG A 72 -29.32 -10.70 1.92
N GLU A 73 -28.73 -11.84 1.70
CA GLU A 73 -27.32 -12.06 2.04
C GLU A 73 -26.60 -10.80 1.63
N GLN A 74 -26.05 -10.09 2.62
CA GLN A 74 -25.46 -8.79 2.32
C GLN A 74 -24.40 -9.05 1.29
N PRO A 75 -24.40 -8.33 0.16
CA PRO A 75 -23.42 -8.59 -0.88
C PRO A 75 -22.04 -8.47 -0.27
N SER A 76 -21.23 -9.49 -0.42
CA SER A 76 -19.89 -9.51 0.09
C SER A 76 -18.96 -8.75 -0.85
N LEU A 77 -18.06 -7.95 -0.30
CA LEU A 77 -16.95 -7.37 -1.01
C LEU A 77 -15.81 -8.40 -1.05
N TRP A 78 -15.28 -8.72 -2.22
CA TRP A 78 -14.09 -9.59 -2.32
C TRP A 78 -13.07 -9.05 -3.31
N ILE A 79 -11.86 -9.56 -3.21
CA ILE A 79 -10.79 -9.27 -4.15
C ILE A 79 -10.91 -10.23 -5.32
N SER A 80 -11.19 -9.69 -6.50
CA SER A 80 -11.36 -10.46 -7.74
C SER A 80 -10.04 -10.68 -8.48
N GLY A 81 -9.03 -9.84 -8.21
CA GLY A 81 -7.72 -9.95 -8.83
C GLY A 81 -6.64 -9.30 -7.97
N PHE A 82 -5.50 -9.99 -7.88
CA PHE A 82 -4.30 -9.50 -7.23
C PHE A 82 -3.12 -9.77 -8.16
N SER A 83 -2.42 -8.71 -8.57
CA SER A 83 -1.31 -8.82 -9.50
C SER A 83 -0.16 -7.92 -9.10
N ALA A 84 1.06 -8.38 -9.38
CA ALA A 84 2.25 -7.58 -9.26
C ALA A 84 2.91 -7.43 -10.64
N PHE A 85 3.48 -6.27 -10.93
CA PHE A 85 4.11 -6.03 -12.22
C PHE A 85 5.43 -5.28 -12.11
N ASN A 86 6.31 -5.59 -13.04
CA ASN A 86 7.62 -4.94 -13.17
C ASN A 86 7.53 -3.86 -14.24
N GLU A 87 7.75 -2.60 -13.86
CA GLU A 87 7.70 -1.45 -14.76
C GLU A 87 8.79 -1.51 -15.85
N GLN A 88 9.94 -2.12 -15.57
CA GLN A 88 11.07 -2.16 -16.50
C GLN A 88 10.90 -3.24 -17.58
N THR A 89 10.40 -4.41 -17.20
CA THR A 89 10.23 -5.55 -18.13
C THR A 89 8.84 -5.63 -18.72
N GLY A 90 7.85 -4.94 -18.13
CA GLY A 90 6.44 -5.07 -18.48
C GLY A 90 5.79 -6.39 -18.06
N GLU A 91 6.53 -7.23 -17.35
CA GLU A 91 6.06 -8.53 -16.89
C GLU A 91 5.03 -8.36 -15.76
N ARG A 92 3.91 -9.09 -15.87
CA ARG A 92 2.85 -9.10 -14.87
C ARG A 92 2.67 -10.50 -14.32
N LEU A 93 2.68 -10.61 -13.01
CA LEU A 93 2.46 -11.83 -12.25
C LEU A 93 1.08 -11.78 -11.59
N GLN A 94 0.23 -12.76 -11.85
CA GLN A 94 -1.01 -12.93 -11.10
C GLN A 94 -0.71 -13.70 -9.81
N LEU A 95 -1.18 -13.15 -8.70
CA LEU A 95 -0.96 -13.69 -7.38
C LEU A 95 -2.25 -14.30 -6.84
N PRO A 96 -2.18 -15.37 -6.05
CA PRO A 96 -3.34 -15.89 -5.36
C PRO A 96 -3.82 -14.88 -4.30
N VAL A 97 -5.10 -14.86 -3.99
CA VAL A 97 -5.67 -14.01 -2.94
C VAL A 97 -5.63 -14.78 -1.62
N SER A 98 -4.44 -15.25 -1.21
CA SER A 98 -4.26 -16.07 -0.01
C SER A 98 -3.91 -15.29 1.26
N GLY A 99 -3.41 -14.07 1.10
CA GLY A 99 -3.20 -13.16 2.22
C GLY A 99 -1.84 -13.22 2.91
N ASP A 100 -0.88 -14.02 2.41
CA ASP A 100 0.50 -14.08 2.92
C ASP A 100 1.52 -14.11 1.77
N ASP A 101 1.20 -13.41 0.67
CA ASP A 101 2.03 -13.45 -0.52
C ASP A 101 3.29 -12.62 -0.36
N GLU A 102 4.44 -13.25 -0.65
CA GLU A 102 5.74 -12.59 -0.73
C GLU A 102 6.05 -12.21 -2.18
N ILE A 103 6.19 -10.91 -2.42
CA ILE A 103 6.43 -10.34 -3.75
C ILE A 103 7.92 -10.01 -3.89
N ALA A 104 8.52 -10.49 -4.97
CA ALA A 104 9.92 -10.16 -5.27
C ALA A 104 10.12 -8.65 -5.50
N PRO A 105 11.26 -8.07 -5.10
CA PRO A 105 11.50 -6.62 -5.17
C PRO A 105 11.40 -6.03 -6.57
N ALA A 106 11.57 -6.84 -7.61
CA ALA A 106 11.44 -6.41 -9.01
C ALA A 106 9.98 -6.11 -9.41
N PHE A 107 8.99 -6.67 -8.69
CA PHE A 107 7.56 -6.52 -8.93
C PHE A 107 6.94 -5.58 -7.88
N ASN A 108 7.48 -4.38 -7.77
CA ASN A 108 7.09 -3.41 -6.75
C ASN A 108 5.87 -2.54 -7.11
N ASN A 109 5.20 -2.87 -8.21
CA ASN A 109 3.91 -2.27 -8.57
C ASN A 109 2.83 -3.33 -8.37
N VAL A 110 1.78 -2.97 -7.67
CA VAL A 110 0.72 -3.89 -7.24
C VAL A 110 -0.63 -3.39 -7.72
N GLY A 111 -1.36 -4.25 -8.44
CA GLY A 111 -2.72 -4.01 -8.87
C GLY A 111 -3.70 -4.90 -8.09
N ILE A 112 -4.72 -4.29 -7.51
CA ILE A 112 -5.77 -4.97 -6.76
C ILE A 112 -7.11 -4.63 -7.39
N SER A 113 -7.85 -5.66 -7.77
CA SER A 113 -9.21 -5.54 -8.32
C SER A 113 -10.20 -6.06 -7.29
N LEU A 114 -11.23 -5.30 -7.06
CA LEU A 114 -12.32 -5.62 -6.16
C LEU A 114 -13.55 -6.08 -6.95
N ALA A 115 -14.42 -6.84 -6.33
CA ALA A 115 -15.74 -7.15 -6.86
C ALA A 115 -16.78 -7.00 -5.77
N TYR A 116 -17.82 -6.25 -6.10
CA TYR A 116 -18.99 -6.05 -5.25
C TYR A 116 -20.24 -6.21 -6.11
N PRO A 117 -20.90 -7.38 -6.06
CA PRO A 117 -21.97 -7.74 -7.00
C PRO A 117 -23.30 -7.12 -6.60
N VAL A 118 -23.39 -5.83 -6.66
CA VAL A 118 -24.62 -5.09 -6.44
C VAL A 118 -25.07 -4.47 -7.75
N TYR A 119 -26.20 -4.93 -8.24
CA TYR A 119 -26.83 -4.48 -9.49
C TYR A 119 -28.06 -3.62 -9.16
N ASN A 120 -27.83 -2.52 -8.47
CA ASN A 120 -28.91 -1.56 -8.18
C ASN A 120 -28.44 -0.14 -8.51
N ASP A 121 -29.37 0.75 -8.76
CA ASP A 121 -29.13 2.14 -9.11
C ASP A 121 -28.62 2.99 -7.91
N PHE A 122 -28.38 2.37 -6.76
CA PHE A 122 -27.85 3.07 -5.59
C PHE A 122 -26.36 3.25 -5.69
N ALA A 123 -25.92 4.48 -5.60
CA ALA A 123 -24.50 4.78 -5.47
C ALA A 123 -23.98 4.23 -4.14
N PHE A 124 -23.14 3.23 -4.20
CA PHE A 124 -22.34 2.82 -3.06
C PHE A 124 -21.02 3.58 -3.08
N HIS A 125 -20.51 3.87 -1.92
CA HIS A 125 -19.21 4.52 -1.77
C HIS A 125 -18.18 3.49 -1.36
N VAL A 126 -17.04 3.51 -2.03
CA VAL A 126 -15.91 2.65 -1.69
C VAL A 126 -14.80 3.53 -1.12
N ARG A 127 -14.27 3.14 0.01
CA ARG A 127 -13.05 3.70 0.55
C ARG A 127 -12.01 2.60 0.75
N TYR A 128 -10.77 2.95 0.56
CA TYR A 128 -9.66 2.03 0.74
C TYR A 128 -8.48 2.71 1.40
N ARG A 129 -7.61 1.91 1.99
CA ARG A 129 -6.32 2.34 2.50
C ARG A 129 -5.28 1.24 2.33
N LEU A 130 -4.02 1.64 2.22
CA LEU A 130 -2.88 0.74 2.23
C LEU A 130 -2.05 1.03 3.48
N GLU A 131 -2.21 0.22 4.50
CA GLU A 131 -1.39 0.28 5.71
C GLU A 131 0.04 -0.14 5.36
N GLY A 132 1.03 0.53 5.91
CA GLY A 132 2.43 0.39 5.53
C GLY A 132 2.93 1.47 4.56
N LEU A 133 2.03 2.09 3.77
CA LEU A 133 2.36 3.23 2.90
C LEU A 133 1.78 4.54 3.47
N SER A 134 0.46 4.61 3.59
CA SER A 134 -0.21 5.76 4.23
C SER A 134 -1.43 5.24 4.97
N GLY A 135 -1.58 5.48 6.25
CA GLY A 135 -2.75 5.02 7.02
C GLY A 135 -4.05 5.78 6.72
N LYS A 136 -4.07 6.68 5.75
CA LYS A 136 -5.23 7.51 5.41
C LYS A 136 -6.21 6.75 4.54
N TRP A 137 -7.50 6.91 4.83
CA TRP A 137 -8.56 6.46 3.95
C TRP A 137 -8.62 7.35 2.70
N ILE A 138 -8.74 6.72 1.56
CA ILE A 138 -8.95 7.36 0.28
C ILE A 138 -10.36 6.99 -0.16
N GLU A 139 -11.20 8.00 -0.33
CA GLU A 139 -12.55 7.83 -0.86
C GLU A 139 -12.50 7.94 -2.37
N GLY A 140 -13.22 7.08 -3.04
CA GLY A 140 -13.30 7.06 -4.49
C GLY A 140 -14.70 6.70 -4.96
N LEU A 141 -15.03 7.12 -6.17
CA LEU A 141 -16.13 6.55 -6.95
C LEU A 141 -15.88 5.03 -7.09
N PRO A 142 -16.88 4.24 -7.47
CA PRO A 142 -16.80 2.78 -7.53
C PRO A 142 -15.79 2.25 -8.56
N ASP A 143 -14.60 2.81 -8.55
CA ASP A 143 -13.45 2.28 -9.28
C ASP A 143 -12.91 1.09 -8.48
N LEU A 144 -13.32 -0.09 -8.92
CA LEU A 144 -13.02 -1.35 -8.26
C LEU A 144 -11.59 -1.86 -8.55
N GLN A 145 -10.80 -1.12 -9.32
CA GLN A 145 -9.39 -1.44 -9.58
C GLN A 145 -8.49 -0.34 -9.02
N LYS A 146 -7.46 -0.75 -8.26
CA LYS A 146 -6.46 0.15 -7.68
C LYS A 146 -5.06 -0.35 -7.97
N ASP A 147 -4.25 0.54 -8.53
CA ASP A 147 -2.85 0.30 -8.82
C ASP A 147 -1.99 1.14 -7.87
N PHE A 148 -1.05 0.48 -7.21
CA PHE A 148 -0.04 1.08 -6.36
C PHE A 148 1.31 0.92 -7.03
N THR A 149 1.99 2.03 -7.28
CA THR A 149 3.26 2.03 -8.01
C THR A 149 4.43 2.29 -7.08
N ARG A 150 5.57 1.63 -7.36
CA ARG A 150 6.86 1.85 -6.69
C ARG A 150 6.78 1.69 -5.18
N LEU A 151 6.09 0.67 -4.71
CA LEU A 151 6.02 0.36 -3.30
C LEU A 151 7.40 0.00 -2.77
N PRO A 152 7.87 0.60 -1.66
CA PRO A 152 9.08 0.18 -0.96
C PRO A 152 8.99 -1.27 -0.48
N PHE A 153 10.12 -1.87 -0.14
CA PHE A 153 10.10 -3.16 0.56
C PHE A 153 9.49 -2.99 1.97
N GLY A 154 8.64 -3.93 2.36
CA GLY A 154 7.92 -3.86 3.63
C GLY A 154 6.70 -4.76 3.65
N SER A 155 6.01 -4.76 4.78
CA SER A 155 4.72 -5.44 4.95
C SER A 155 3.59 -4.44 4.78
N TYR A 156 2.59 -4.83 4.02
CA TYR A 156 1.44 -4.02 3.67
C TYR A 156 0.16 -4.75 4.01
N ARG A 157 -0.88 -3.99 4.34
CA ARG A 157 -2.24 -4.51 4.47
C ARG A 157 -3.17 -3.58 3.70
N PHE A 158 -3.68 -4.08 2.59
CA PHE A 158 -4.74 -3.40 1.87
C PHE A 158 -6.07 -3.67 2.58
N ARG A 159 -6.85 -2.61 2.79
CA ARG A 159 -8.20 -2.69 3.35
C ARG A 159 -9.13 -1.86 2.50
N ALA A 160 -10.24 -2.45 2.09
CA ALA A 160 -11.31 -1.76 1.37
C ALA A 160 -12.64 -1.96 2.09
N GLU A 161 -13.47 -0.94 2.09
CA GLU A 161 -14.79 -0.92 2.71
C GLU A 161 -15.79 -0.30 1.75
N VAL A 162 -16.95 -0.93 1.68
CA VAL A 162 -18.14 -0.36 1.07
C VAL A 162 -19.01 0.20 2.19
N TYR A 163 -19.45 1.41 2.03
CA TYR A 163 -20.31 2.07 3.01
C TYR A 163 -21.47 2.79 2.31
N ASP A 164 -22.55 2.89 3.05
CA ASP A 164 -23.73 3.67 2.72
C ASP A 164 -24.08 4.63 3.86
N ASP A 165 -25.23 5.28 3.79
CA ASP A 165 -25.71 6.20 4.83
C ASP A 165 -25.91 5.51 6.21
N GLY A 166 -26.00 4.19 6.26
CA GLY A 166 -26.14 3.39 7.49
C GLY A 166 -24.82 2.93 8.10
N GLY A 167 -23.72 3.09 7.41
CA GLY A 167 -22.38 2.68 7.86
C GLY A 167 -21.68 1.72 6.92
N VAL A 168 -20.71 0.96 7.46
CA VAL A 168 -19.94 -0.02 6.68
C VAL A 168 -20.81 -1.25 6.40
N VAL A 169 -21.04 -1.53 5.12
CA VAL A 169 -21.86 -2.65 4.63
C VAL A 169 -21.01 -3.90 4.41
N ALA A 170 -19.80 -3.74 3.84
CA ALA A 170 -18.88 -4.82 3.58
C ALA A 170 -17.43 -4.34 3.66
N ALA A 171 -16.52 -5.22 4.05
CA ALA A 171 -15.10 -4.92 4.13
C ALA A 171 -14.28 -6.14 3.70
N VAL A 172 -13.09 -5.87 3.15
CA VAL A 172 -12.13 -6.90 2.77
C VAL A 172 -10.72 -6.43 3.12
N GLU A 173 -9.87 -7.37 3.50
CA GLU A 173 -8.47 -7.13 3.81
C GLU A 173 -7.57 -8.09 3.03
N LEU A 174 -6.40 -7.62 2.61
CA LEU A 174 -5.37 -8.41 1.95
C LEU A 174 -4.00 -7.99 2.50
N PRO A 175 -3.38 -8.77 3.38
CA PRO A 175 -1.99 -8.59 3.76
C PRO A 175 -1.07 -9.15 2.66
N PHE A 176 0.03 -8.47 2.38
CA PHE A 176 1.10 -8.91 1.48
C PHE A 176 2.42 -8.27 1.87
N ARG A 177 3.52 -8.83 1.37
CA ARG A 177 4.87 -8.36 1.70
C ARG A 177 5.72 -8.22 0.46
N ILE A 178 6.42 -7.10 0.32
CA ILE A 178 7.44 -6.90 -0.69
C ILE A 178 8.80 -7.18 -0.05
N LEU A 179 9.52 -8.14 -0.60
CA LEU A 179 10.81 -8.59 -0.09
C LEU A 179 11.89 -7.52 -0.27
N ARG A 180 12.91 -7.56 0.58
CA ARG A 180 14.08 -6.70 0.44
C ARG A 180 14.93 -7.14 -0.75
N PRO A 181 15.46 -6.22 -1.56
CA PRO A 181 16.48 -6.54 -2.54
C PRO A 181 17.68 -7.20 -1.88
N TRP A 182 18.33 -8.16 -2.58
CA TRP A 182 19.47 -8.90 -2.06
C TRP A 182 20.64 -8.00 -1.62
N TYR A 183 20.84 -6.87 -2.31
CA TYR A 183 21.91 -5.91 -2.01
C TYR A 183 21.65 -5.07 -0.74
N LEU A 184 20.44 -5.08 -0.19
CA LEU A 184 20.08 -4.49 1.10
C LEU A 184 19.92 -5.55 2.21
N SER A 185 20.30 -6.81 1.94
CA SER A 185 20.28 -7.84 2.96
C SER A 185 21.36 -7.58 4.01
N TYR A 186 21.16 -8.07 5.22
CA TYR A 186 22.16 -7.92 6.29
C TYR A 186 23.53 -8.51 5.91
N VAL A 187 23.53 -9.61 5.13
CA VAL A 187 24.75 -10.24 4.63
C VAL A 187 25.48 -9.31 3.66
N ALA A 188 24.76 -8.70 2.71
CA ALA A 188 25.37 -7.75 1.77
C ALA A 188 25.96 -6.53 2.50
N ILE A 189 25.26 -5.98 3.48
CA ILE A 189 25.77 -4.87 4.29
C ILE A 189 27.03 -5.25 5.04
N ALA A 190 27.09 -6.46 5.63
CA ALA A 190 28.30 -6.95 6.30
C ALA A 190 29.48 -7.09 5.32
N VAL A 191 29.24 -7.62 4.12
CA VAL A 191 30.27 -7.71 3.07
C VAL A 191 30.77 -6.33 2.65
N TYR A 192 29.87 -5.36 2.49
CA TYR A 192 30.27 -3.98 2.15
C TYR A 192 31.11 -3.34 3.27
N ALA A 193 30.73 -3.54 4.53
CA ALA A 193 31.48 -3.03 5.66
C ALA A 193 32.88 -3.64 5.74
N LEU A 194 33.00 -4.97 5.56
CA LEU A 194 34.29 -5.66 5.56
C LEU A 194 35.16 -5.23 4.37
N SER A 195 34.63 -5.11 3.19
CA SER A 195 35.36 -4.65 2.00
C SER A 195 35.83 -3.21 2.15
N GLY A 196 35.02 -2.34 2.70
CA GLY A 196 35.40 -0.96 3.02
C GLY A 196 36.52 -0.87 4.03
N LEU A 197 36.47 -1.69 5.09
CA LEU A 197 37.53 -1.78 6.08
C LEU A 197 38.83 -2.31 5.47
N ALA A 198 38.78 -3.38 4.68
CA ALA A 198 39.94 -3.92 3.97
C ALA A 198 40.58 -2.90 3.04
N PHE A 199 39.76 -2.14 2.30
CA PHE A 199 40.24 -1.06 1.44
C PHE A 199 40.94 0.04 2.23
N LEU A 200 40.36 0.47 3.36
CA LEU A 200 40.97 1.47 4.24
C LEU A 200 42.32 1.01 4.77
N LEU A 201 42.41 -0.25 5.26
CA LEU A 201 43.66 -0.83 5.74
C LEU A 201 44.73 -0.93 4.63
N GLY A 202 44.31 -1.28 3.40
CA GLY A 202 45.16 -1.28 2.22
C GLY A 202 45.74 0.09 1.91
N LEU A 203 44.92 1.15 1.97
CA LEU A 203 45.39 2.53 1.81
C LEU A 203 46.41 2.93 2.89
N LEU A 204 46.12 2.64 4.15
CA LEU A 204 47.02 2.94 5.26
C LEU A 204 48.36 2.20 5.10
N TYR A 205 48.30 0.93 4.72
CA TYR A 205 49.48 0.14 4.44
C TYR A 205 50.29 0.72 3.25
N GLY A 206 49.63 1.11 2.18
CA GLY A 206 50.29 1.76 1.03
C GLY A 206 50.99 3.06 1.41
N VAL A 207 50.32 3.91 2.22
CA VAL A 207 50.94 5.15 2.74
C VAL A 207 52.12 4.83 3.64
N TYR A 208 52.00 3.82 4.50
CA TYR A 208 53.10 3.37 5.37
C TYR A 208 54.32 2.92 4.55
N VAL A 209 54.12 2.06 3.55
CA VAL A 209 55.20 1.57 2.69
C VAL A 209 55.85 2.72 1.90
N TYR A 210 55.03 3.65 1.38
CA TYR A 210 55.54 4.82 0.65
C TYR A 210 56.40 5.73 1.55
N THR A 211 55.95 6.01 2.75
CA THR A 211 56.69 6.84 3.70
C THR A 211 57.97 6.17 4.20
N LYS A 212 57.93 4.82 4.39
CA LYS A 212 59.10 4.06 4.75
C LYS A 212 60.16 4.11 3.63
N LYS A 213 59.78 3.85 2.39
CA LYS A 213 60.70 3.94 1.23
C LYS A 213 61.34 5.34 1.10
N LYS A 214 60.60 6.40 1.34
CA LYS A 214 61.17 7.76 1.35
C LYS A 214 62.18 7.96 2.46
N LYS A 215 61.91 7.48 3.67
CA LYS A 215 62.86 7.57 4.80
C LYS A 215 64.13 6.78 4.54
N ASP A 216 64.00 5.56 4.02
CA ASP A 216 65.16 4.71 3.69
C ASP A 216 66.05 5.36 2.62
N ALA A 217 65.41 5.94 1.56
CA ALA A 217 66.17 6.66 0.52
C ALA A 217 66.90 7.92 1.04
N VAL A 218 66.32 8.64 2.00
CA VAL A 218 67.00 9.78 2.66
C VAL A 218 68.17 9.32 3.51
N ILE A 219 68.00 8.26 4.28
CA ILE A 219 69.06 7.68 5.12
C ILE A 219 70.23 7.17 4.25
N ASP A 220 69.92 6.50 3.13
CA ASP A 220 70.97 5.99 2.23
C ASP A 220 71.75 7.14 1.56
N ARG A 221 71.08 8.26 1.20
CA ARG A 221 71.75 9.46 0.69
C ARG A 221 72.67 10.10 1.75
N GLN A 222 72.25 10.17 3.00
CA GLN A 222 73.08 10.69 4.10
C GLN A 222 74.28 9.81 4.37
N ARG A 223 74.09 8.48 4.37
CA ARG A 223 75.20 7.51 4.52
C ARG A 223 76.24 7.59 3.38
N ALA A 224 75.71 7.77 2.13
CA ALA A 224 76.58 7.96 0.97
C ALA A 224 77.41 9.26 1.07
N HIS A 225 76.81 10.33 1.52
CA HIS A 225 77.43 11.63 1.70
C HIS A 225 78.49 11.53 2.80
N HIS A 226 78.22 10.89 3.91
CA HIS A 226 79.12 10.72 5.02
C HIS A 226 80.31 9.83 4.65
N LYS A 227 80.11 8.75 3.88
CA LYS A 227 81.19 7.96 3.33
C LYS A 227 82.15 8.75 2.43
N ALA A 228 81.56 9.57 1.54
CA ALA A 228 82.32 10.42 0.63
C ALA A 228 83.20 11.47 1.39
N GLU A 229 82.66 12.03 2.48
CA GLU A 229 83.41 12.98 3.34
C GLU A 229 84.63 12.28 4.05
N ILE A 230 84.35 11.08 4.58
CA ILE A 230 85.43 10.32 5.23
C ILE A 230 86.55 9.96 4.25
N GLU A 231 86.18 9.47 3.04
CA GLU A 231 87.20 9.18 1.98
C GLU A 231 87.95 10.44 1.53
N GLN A 232 87.35 11.60 1.50
CA GLN A 232 88.05 12.84 1.21
C GLN A 232 89.02 13.26 2.33
N GLN A 233 88.66 13.07 3.60
CA GLN A 233 89.51 13.32 4.74
C GLN A 233 90.72 12.38 4.78
N GLU A 234 90.47 11.09 4.52
CA GLU A 234 91.56 10.09 4.43
C GLU A 234 92.55 10.44 3.32
N LYS A 235 92.08 10.83 2.14
CA LYS A 235 92.90 11.29 1.04
C LYS A 235 93.73 12.53 1.37
N LYS A 236 93.15 13.50 2.14
CA LYS A 236 93.86 14.69 2.61
C LYS A 236 94.92 14.34 3.61
N ILE A 237 94.67 13.41 4.55
CA ILE A 237 95.62 12.97 5.55
C ILE A 237 96.82 12.22 4.85
N MET A 238 96.50 11.31 3.93
CA MET A 238 97.52 10.61 3.15
C MET A 238 98.35 11.57 2.25
N ALA A 239 97.81 12.65 1.78
CA ALA A 239 98.54 13.66 1.01
C ALA A 239 99.50 14.46 1.92
N LEU A 240 99.08 14.83 3.12
CA LEU A 240 99.95 15.47 4.12
C LEU A 240 101.08 14.59 4.67
N GLU A 241 100.79 13.30 4.80
CA GLU A 241 101.85 12.33 5.21
C GLU A 241 102.90 12.10 4.13
N LYS A 242 102.62 12.37 2.84
CA LYS A 242 103.59 12.27 1.74
C LYS A 242 104.46 13.51 1.56
N GLU A 243 104.11 14.62 2.15
CA GLU A 243 104.84 15.90 2.10
C GLU A 243 105.83 16.07 3.32
N GLN A 244 105.84 15.16 4.25
CA GLN A 244 106.84 15.05 5.34
C GLN A 244 107.93 14.02 4.93
#